data_fb363cf50ae08b29193b38bce92f628d
#
_entry.id   fb363cf50ae08b29193b38bce92f628d
#
_cell.length_a   1.000
_cell.length_b   1.000
_cell.length_c   1.000
_cell.angle_alpha   90.00
_cell.angle_beta   90.00
_cell.angle_gamma   90.00
#
_symmetry.space_group_name_H-M   'P 1'
#
loop_
_entity.id
_entity.type
_entity.pdbx_description
1 polymer ?
#
loop_
_entity_poly.entity_id
_entity_poly.type
_entity_poly.pdbx_seq_one_letter_code
_entity_poly.pdbx_strand_id
1 'polypeptide(L)'
;MIKLTYEQAKKSNASDVVVATDDKRIYEHVLEFGGKVVMTEHFHKTGTERLMEVRAHQDWSEYDAYINVQGDEPFIDPEQINEVIKMVELRDYSVATLHAKCESLQDLMDPNIVKQVVSHEKVLYSSRSPIPWPGEKGENFDKYDYYVHLGIYG
;
A
#
# COMPACT_ATOMS: atom_id res chain seq x y z
N MET A 1 3.89 16.78 -1.00
CA MET A 1 3.30 15.44 -1.16
C MET A 1 3.42 14.64 0.12
N ILE A 2 4.60 14.24 0.57
CA ILE A 2 4.78 13.40 1.78
C ILE A 2 4.06 13.91 3.04
N LYS A 3 4.03 15.23 3.28
CA LYS A 3 3.29 15.82 4.39
C LYS A 3 1.80 15.48 4.35
N LEU A 4 1.16 15.56 3.17
CA LEU A 4 -0.26 15.25 3.02
C LEU A 4 -0.54 13.76 3.30
N THR A 5 0.30 12.87 2.75
CA THR A 5 0.20 11.43 3.04
C THR A 5 0.35 11.15 4.53
N TYR A 6 1.36 11.76 5.18
CA TYR A 6 1.57 11.64 6.62
C TYR A 6 0.35 12.13 7.42
N GLU A 7 -0.21 13.29 7.06
CA GLU A 7 -1.39 13.86 7.72
C GLU A 7 -2.63 12.98 7.54
N GLN A 8 -2.80 12.32 6.39
CA GLN A 8 -3.88 11.36 6.19
C GLN A 8 -3.67 10.10 7.04
N ALA A 9 -2.47 9.54 7.03
CA ALA A 9 -2.14 8.38 7.86
C ALA A 9 -2.35 8.66 9.36
N LYS A 10 -2.03 9.86 9.84
CA LYS A 10 -2.27 10.29 11.23
C LYS A 10 -3.75 10.36 11.64
N LYS A 11 -4.68 10.38 10.69
CA LYS A 11 -6.13 10.35 10.97
C LYS A 11 -6.67 8.94 11.12
N SER A 12 -5.89 7.92 10.76
CA SER A 12 -6.25 6.51 10.95
C SER A 12 -6.12 6.08 12.40
N ASN A 13 -6.55 4.85 12.69
CA ASN A 13 -6.43 4.21 14.00
C ASN A 13 -5.01 3.66 14.28
N ALA A 14 -4.03 3.92 13.43
CA ALA A 14 -2.65 3.51 13.67
C ALA A 14 -2.13 4.12 14.98
N SER A 15 -1.49 3.30 15.82
CA SER A 15 -0.91 3.76 17.09
C SER A 15 0.18 4.79 16.88
N ASP A 16 0.91 4.67 15.78
CA ASP A 16 1.93 5.63 15.38
C ASP A 16 2.12 5.68 13.86
N VAL A 17 2.76 6.75 13.38
CA VAL A 17 3.06 6.95 11.96
C VAL A 17 4.49 7.48 11.83
N VAL A 18 5.27 6.88 10.94
CA VAL A 18 6.65 7.28 10.65
C VAL A 18 6.89 7.30 9.14
N VAL A 19 7.64 8.26 8.67
CA VAL A 19 8.14 8.29 7.29
C VAL A 19 9.47 7.56 7.24
N ALA A 20 9.61 6.60 6.35
CA ALA A 20 10.86 5.92 6.04
C ALA A 20 11.41 6.43 4.71
N THR A 21 12.61 6.94 4.69
CA THR A 21 13.21 7.53 3.47
C THR A 21 14.73 7.38 3.48
N ASP A 22 15.31 7.26 2.29
CA ASP A 22 16.75 7.35 2.03
C ASP A 22 17.18 8.73 1.48
N ASP A 23 16.23 9.63 1.30
CA ASP A 23 16.48 10.97 0.78
C ASP A 23 16.52 12.01 1.91
N LYS A 24 17.69 12.64 2.07
CA LYS A 24 17.93 13.66 3.09
C LYS A 24 16.97 14.85 2.99
N ARG A 25 16.56 15.24 1.78
CA ARG A 25 15.62 16.35 1.57
C ARG A 25 14.22 16.01 2.12
N ILE A 26 13.79 14.75 1.95
CA ILE A 26 12.53 14.28 2.52
C ILE A 26 12.65 14.20 4.04
N TYR A 27 13.75 13.67 4.54
CA TYR A 27 14.02 13.58 5.98
C TYR A 27 13.93 14.94 6.66
N GLU A 28 14.68 15.95 6.15
CA GLU A 28 14.68 17.32 6.68
C GLU A 28 13.28 17.93 6.59
N HIS A 29 12.58 17.76 5.47
CA HIS A 29 11.24 18.29 5.30
C HIS A 29 10.24 17.66 6.29
N VAL A 30 10.37 16.37 6.62
CA VAL A 30 9.49 15.73 7.61
C VAL A 30 9.73 16.33 9.00
N LEU A 31 10.99 16.59 9.37
CA LEU A 31 11.31 17.26 10.63
C LEU A 31 10.75 18.69 10.70
N GLU A 32 10.78 19.44 9.58
CA GLU A 32 10.26 20.81 9.53
C GLU A 32 8.77 20.91 9.91
N PHE A 33 7.94 19.91 9.52
CA PHE A 33 6.53 19.90 9.91
C PHE A 33 6.25 19.11 11.19
N GLY A 34 7.28 18.65 11.91
CA GLY A 34 7.15 17.92 13.18
C GLY A 34 6.71 16.46 13.02
N GLY A 35 6.90 15.87 11.84
CA GLY A 35 6.65 14.45 11.60
C GLY A 35 7.76 13.55 12.16
N LYS A 36 7.44 12.29 12.43
CA LYS A 36 8.42 11.26 12.76
C LYS A 36 9.05 10.72 11.48
N VAL A 37 10.35 10.52 11.47
CA VAL A 37 11.09 10.05 10.29
C VAL A 37 12.25 9.15 10.68
N VAL A 38 12.47 8.11 9.89
CA VAL A 38 13.64 7.22 9.97
C VAL A 38 14.40 7.32 8.65
N MET A 39 15.70 7.59 8.75
CA MET A 39 16.61 7.47 7.61
C MET A 39 16.92 6.00 7.41
N THR A 40 16.70 5.51 6.20
CA THR A 40 16.92 4.11 5.82
C THR A 40 17.97 4.02 4.72
N GLU A 41 18.52 2.83 4.55
CA GLU A 41 19.52 2.57 3.50
C GLU A 41 18.90 2.73 2.08
N HIS A 42 19.76 3.11 1.14
CA HIS A 42 19.36 3.43 -0.24
C HIS A 42 19.18 2.20 -1.15
N PHE A 43 19.66 1.03 -0.75
CA PHE A 43 19.64 -0.18 -1.56
C PHE A 43 18.29 -0.92 -1.58
N HIS A 44 17.33 -0.52 -0.77
CA HIS A 44 16.00 -1.13 -0.76
C HIS A 44 15.28 -0.95 -2.10
N LYS A 45 14.84 -2.05 -2.68
CA LYS A 45 14.14 -2.07 -3.97
C LYS A 45 12.62 -1.93 -3.83
N THR A 46 12.09 -2.17 -2.65
CA THR A 46 10.66 -2.15 -2.37
C THR A 46 10.35 -1.42 -1.06
N GLY A 47 9.11 -0.92 -0.94
CA GLY A 47 8.62 -0.35 0.32
C GLY A 47 8.62 -1.37 1.46
N THR A 48 8.38 -2.64 1.16
CA THR A 48 8.41 -3.73 2.16
C THR A 48 9.81 -3.94 2.73
N GLU A 49 10.85 -3.96 1.89
CA GLU A 49 12.23 -4.06 2.38
C GLU A 49 12.59 -2.88 3.28
N ARG A 50 12.19 -1.67 2.90
CA ARG A 50 12.39 -0.45 3.69
C ARG A 50 11.64 -0.52 5.03
N LEU A 51 10.43 -1.04 5.04
CA LEU A 51 9.62 -1.23 6.23
C LEU A 51 10.28 -2.23 7.20
N MET A 52 10.90 -3.29 6.68
CA MET A 52 11.63 -4.27 7.50
C MET A 52 12.85 -3.65 8.19
N GLU A 53 13.53 -2.69 7.58
CA GLU A 53 14.59 -1.93 8.24
C GLU A 53 14.03 -1.07 9.38
N VAL A 54 12.90 -0.36 9.13
CA VAL A 54 12.23 0.42 10.19
C VAL A 54 11.88 -0.48 11.38
N ARG A 55 11.32 -1.65 11.13
CA ARG A 55 11.01 -2.64 12.19
C ARG A 55 12.23 -3.03 13.01
N ALA A 56 13.42 -3.06 12.40
CA ALA A 56 14.66 -3.42 13.10
C ALA A 56 15.19 -2.30 14.01
N HIS A 57 14.73 -1.07 13.89
CA HIS A 57 15.07 0.01 14.79
C HIS A 57 14.41 -0.19 16.16
N GLN A 58 15.15 0.05 17.23
CA GLN A 58 14.69 -0.17 18.61
C GLN A 58 13.36 0.56 18.93
N ASP A 59 13.20 1.78 18.45
CA ASP A 59 12.01 2.61 18.69
C ASP A 59 10.74 2.06 18.00
N TRP A 60 10.90 1.17 17.04
CA TRP A 60 9.80 0.66 16.19
C TRP A 60 9.62 -0.85 16.26
N SER A 61 10.49 -1.56 16.99
CA SER A 61 10.52 -3.05 17.00
C SER A 61 9.38 -3.69 17.80
N GLU A 62 8.68 -2.94 18.63
CA GLU A 62 7.68 -3.45 19.55
C GLU A 62 6.23 -3.42 19.02
N TYR A 63 6.04 -2.93 17.79
CA TYR A 63 4.72 -2.95 17.17
C TYR A 63 4.38 -4.34 16.63
N ASP A 64 3.13 -4.76 16.82
CA ASP A 64 2.64 -6.07 16.39
C ASP A 64 2.42 -6.15 14.88
N ALA A 65 2.10 -5.00 14.25
CA ALA A 65 1.79 -4.90 12.84
C ALA A 65 2.37 -3.62 12.23
N TYR A 66 2.68 -3.68 10.94
CA TYR A 66 3.24 -2.56 10.17
C TYR A 66 2.44 -2.39 8.88
N ILE A 67 1.86 -1.21 8.70
CA ILE A 67 1.09 -0.88 7.51
C ILE A 67 1.95 -0.03 6.58
N ASN A 68 2.16 -0.50 5.36
CA ASN A 68 2.89 0.21 4.32
C ASN A 68 1.95 1.09 3.50
N VAL A 69 2.07 2.40 3.67
CA VAL A 69 1.40 3.41 2.85
C VAL A 69 2.43 4.04 1.94
N GLN A 70 2.16 4.08 0.64
CA GLN A 70 3.07 4.70 -0.32
C GLN A 70 3.14 6.22 -0.11
N GLY A 71 4.34 6.79 -0.15
CA GLY A 71 4.56 8.22 0.11
C GLY A 71 3.96 9.17 -0.94
N ASP A 72 3.57 8.64 -2.09
CA ASP A 72 2.93 9.34 -3.21
C ASP A 72 1.39 9.20 -3.26
N GLU A 73 0.79 8.77 -2.14
CA GLU A 73 -0.67 8.65 -1.96
C GLU A 73 -1.24 9.78 -1.07
N PRO A 74 -1.19 11.06 -1.51
CA PRO A 74 -1.59 12.19 -0.65
C PRO A 74 -3.09 12.25 -0.36
N PHE A 75 -3.89 11.48 -1.07
CA PHE A 75 -5.35 11.42 -0.93
C PHE A 75 -5.85 10.07 -0.39
N ILE A 76 -4.95 9.25 0.15
CA ILE A 76 -5.37 7.99 0.78
C ILE A 76 -6.44 8.25 1.83
N ASP A 77 -7.52 7.48 1.79
CA ASP A 77 -8.56 7.57 2.81
C ASP A 77 -8.06 6.88 4.10
N PRO A 78 -8.10 7.55 5.26
CA PRO A 78 -7.78 6.93 6.54
C PRO A 78 -8.55 5.63 6.81
N GLU A 79 -9.78 5.50 6.31
CA GLU A 79 -10.56 4.27 6.45
C GLU A 79 -9.94 3.09 5.69
N GLN A 80 -9.27 3.31 4.58
CA GLN A 80 -8.52 2.25 3.90
C GLN A 80 -7.38 1.71 4.78
N ILE A 81 -6.71 2.59 5.51
CA ILE A 81 -5.68 2.18 6.48
C ILE A 81 -6.32 1.39 7.62
N ASN A 82 -7.46 1.87 8.15
CA ASN A 82 -8.19 1.21 9.23
C ASN A 82 -8.66 -0.20 8.83
N GLU A 83 -9.12 -0.39 7.61
CA GLU A 83 -9.51 -1.72 7.11
C GLU A 83 -8.31 -2.69 7.08
N VAL A 84 -7.13 -2.23 6.63
CA VAL A 84 -5.92 -3.07 6.65
C VAL A 84 -5.50 -3.40 8.08
N ILE A 85 -5.53 -2.41 9.01
CA ILE A 85 -5.24 -2.61 10.43
C ILE A 85 -6.15 -3.69 11.00
N LYS A 86 -7.45 -3.56 10.80
CA LYS A 86 -8.46 -4.52 11.28
C LYS A 86 -8.20 -5.94 10.76
N MET A 87 -7.87 -6.10 9.48
CA MET A 87 -7.57 -7.40 8.89
C MET A 87 -6.34 -8.06 9.52
N VAL A 88 -5.29 -7.27 9.81
CA VAL A 88 -4.07 -7.77 10.45
C VAL A 88 -4.33 -8.10 11.92
N GLU A 89 -5.12 -7.29 12.64
CA GLU A 89 -5.47 -7.53 14.06
C GLU A 89 -6.30 -8.80 14.26
N LEU A 90 -7.16 -9.16 13.32
CA LEU A 90 -7.92 -10.41 13.35
C LEU A 90 -7.02 -11.65 13.33
N ARG A 91 -5.73 -11.49 13.03
CA ARG A 91 -4.67 -12.52 13.04
C ARG A 91 -4.93 -13.76 12.17
N ASP A 92 -5.94 -13.70 11.32
CA ASP A 92 -6.25 -14.81 10.40
C ASP A 92 -5.28 -14.82 9.20
N TYR A 93 -4.57 -13.71 8.97
CA TYR A 93 -3.67 -13.54 7.84
C TYR A 93 -2.35 -12.89 8.27
N SER A 94 -1.24 -13.35 7.69
CA SER A 94 0.08 -12.76 7.90
C SER A 94 0.32 -11.49 7.08
N VAL A 95 -0.47 -11.29 6.03
CA VAL A 95 -0.42 -10.11 5.17
C VAL A 95 -1.84 -9.78 4.70
N ALA A 96 -2.23 -8.52 4.82
CA ALA A 96 -3.49 -8.00 4.32
C ALA A 96 -3.24 -6.88 3.29
N THR A 97 -4.14 -6.74 2.33
CA THR A 97 -4.13 -5.68 1.33
C THR A 97 -5.54 -5.34 0.89
N LEU A 98 -5.69 -4.24 0.15
CA LEU A 98 -6.98 -3.84 -0.41
C LEU A 98 -6.99 -3.93 -1.93
N HIS A 99 -8.18 -4.18 -2.47
CA HIS A 99 -8.45 -4.11 -3.89
C HIS A 99 -9.75 -3.37 -4.16
N ALA A 100 -9.89 -2.84 -5.36
CA ALA A 100 -11.12 -2.26 -5.86
C ALA A 100 -11.53 -2.98 -7.15
N LYS A 101 -12.82 -2.91 -7.51
CA LYS A 101 -13.29 -3.37 -8.81
C LYS A 101 -12.69 -2.48 -9.90
N CYS A 102 -12.18 -3.11 -10.96
CA CYS A 102 -11.72 -2.39 -12.15
C CYS A 102 -12.93 -1.99 -12.99
N GLU A 103 -13.17 -0.69 -13.16
CA GLU A 103 -14.38 -0.18 -13.79
C GLU A 103 -14.20 0.14 -15.28
N SER A 104 -12.97 0.13 -15.80
CA SER A 104 -12.71 0.45 -17.20
C SER A 104 -11.75 -0.52 -17.86
N LEU A 105 -11.98 -0.80 -19.16
CA LEU A 105 -11.03 -1.53 -19.98
C LEU A 105 -9.68 -0.80 -20.08
N GLN A 106 -9.68 0.53 -20.05
CA GLN A 106 -8.47 1.33 -20.10
C GLN A 106 -7.57 1.04 -18.89
N ASP A 107 -8.14 1.05 -17.67
CA ASP A 107 -7.41 0.74 -16.43
C ASP A 107 -6.94 -0.71 -16.40
N LEU A 108 -7.78 -1.64 -16.90
CA LEU A 108 -7.41 -3.04 -17.02
C LEU A 108 -6.18 -3.24 -17.90
N MET A 109 -6.06 -2.47 -18.99
CA MET A 109 -4.96 -2.58 -19.96
C MET A 109 -3.74 -1.75 -19.55
N ASP A 110 -3.84 -0.84 -18.57
CA ASP A 110 -2.71 -0.02 -18.10
C ASP A 110 -1.69 -0.89 -17.33
N PRO A 111 -0.43 -1.01 -17.81
CA PRO A 111 0.60 -1.81 -17.13
C PRO A 111 1.08 -1.18 -15.81
N ASN A 112 0.73 0.06 -15.51
CA ASN A 112 1.05 0.70 -14.22
C ASN A 112 0.08 0.28 -13.12
N ILE A 113 -1.12 -0.15 -13.48
CA ILE A 113 -2.12 -0.66 -12.55
C ILE A 113 -1.90 -2.16 -12.34
N VAL A 114 -1.76 -2.58 -11.09
CA VAL A 114 -1.62 -4.00 -10.74
C VAL A 114 -3.00 -4.63 -10.61
N LYS A 115 -3.27 -5.68 -11.40
CA LYS A 115 -4.49 -6.48 -11.33
C LYS A 115 -4.34 -7.60 -10.30
N GLN A 116 -5.44 -7.95 -9.64
CA GLN A 116 -5.48 -9.02 -8.65
C GLN A 116 -6.54 -10.05 -8.98
N VAL A 117 -6.16 -11.32 -8.87
CA VAL A 117 -7.12 -12.45 -8.88
C VAL A 117 -7.45 -12.76 -7.42
N VAL A 118 -8.73 -12.67 -7.09
CA VAL A 118 -9.22 -12.84 -5.72
C VAL A 118 -10.22 -13.99 -5.67
N SER A 119 -10.14 -14.81 -4.65
CA SER A 119 -11.11 -15.87 -4.36
C SER A 119 -11.31 -15.98 -2.84
N HIS A 120 -12.57 -15.91 -2.40
CA HIS A 120 -12.92 -15.98 -0.96
C HIS A 120 -12.07 -15.04 -0.10
N GLU A 121 -12.00 -13.77 -0.51
CA GLU A 121 -11.22 -12.72 0.16
C GLU A 121 -9.70 -12.94 0.20
N LYS A 122 -9.19 -13.92 -0.56
CA LYS A 122 -7.76 -14.18 -0.66
C LYS A 122 -7.22 -13.79 -2.04
N VAL A 123 -6.14 -13.04 -2.05
CA VAL A 123 -5.39 -12.77 -3.28
C VAL A 123 -4.64 -14.03 -3.68
N LEU A 124 -4.97 -14.56 -4.85
CA LEU A 124 -4.32 -15.74 -5.43
C LEU A 124 -3.14 -15.37 -6.30
N TYR A 125 -3.25 -14.23 -7.00
CA TYR A 125 -2.24 -13.77 -7.94
C TYR A 125 -2.35 -12.27 -8.21
N SER A 126 -1.20 -11.61 -8.40
CA SER A 126 -1.11 -10.22 -8.82
C SER A 126 -0.30 -10.11 -10.11
N SER A 127 -0.77 -9.31 -11.07
CA SER A 127 -0.13 -9.14 -12.38
C SER A 127 -0.30 -7.72 -12.91
N ARG A 128 0.69 -7.22 -13.64
CA ARG A 128 0.52 -6.00 -14.43
C ARG A 128 -0.22 -6.27 -15.76
N SER A 129 -0.20 -7.50 -16.24
CA SER A 129 -1.03 -7.92 -17.37
C SER A 129 -2.46 -8.18 -16.93
N PRO A 130 -3.46 -7.97 -17.82
CA PRO A 130 -4.85 -8.32 -17.54
C PRO A 130 -5.00 -9.82 -17.28
N ILE A 131 -5.78 -10.16 -16.27
CA ILE A 131 -6.08 -11.54 -15.93
C ILE A 131 -7.49 -11.66 -15.33
N PRO A 132 -8.40 -12.51 -15.92
CA PRO A 132 -8.25 -13.22 -17.19
C PRO A 132 -8.09 -12.26 -18.39
N TRP A 133 -7.68 -12.79 -19.54
CA TRP A 133 -7.53 -11.99 -20.76
C TRP A 133 -8.90 -11.50 -21.28
N PRO A 134 -9.10 -10.20 -21.48
CA PRO A 134 -10.40 -9.65 -21.87
C PRO A 134 -10.75 -9.80 -23.36
N GLY A 135 -9.87 -10.40 -24.18
CA GLY A 135 -9.95 -10.38 -25.62
C GLY A 135 -9.18 -9.23 -26.26
N GLU A 136 -8.91 -9.30 -27.57
CA GLU A 136 -8.10 -8.29 -28.28
C GLU A 136 -8.73 -6.89 -28.26
N LYS A 137 -10.05 -6.81 -28.27
CA LYS A 137 -10.84 -5.56 -28.25
C LYS A 137 -11.58 -5.34 -26.92
N GLY A 138 -11.28 -6.15 -25.90
CA GLY A 138 -11.97 -6.08 -24.62
C GLY A 138 -13.40 -6.66 -24.64
N GLU A 139 -13.73 -7.47 -25.64
CA GLU A 139 -15.08 -8.03 -25.85
C GLU A 139 -15.57 -8.92 -24.70
N ASN A 140 -14.68 -9.32 -23.82
CA ASN A 140 -15.00 -10.11 -22.64
C ASN A 140 -14.89 -9.31 -21.33
N PHE A 141 -14.66 -7.99 -21.38
CA PHE A 141 -14.49 -7.17 -20.18
C PHE A 141 -15.68 -7.31 -19.22
N ASP A 142 -16.91 -7.25 -19.74
CA ASP A 142 -18.12 -7.34 -18.92
C ASP A 142 -18.46 -8.78 -18.45
N LYS A 143 -17.70 -9.78 -18.89
CA LYS A 143 -17.94 -11.19 -18.51
C LYS A 143 -17.28 -11.58 -17.20
N TYR A 144 -16.30 -10.80 -16.74
CA TYR A 144 -15.48 -11.12 -15.57
C TYR A 144 -15.44 -9.95 -14.59
N ASP A 145 -15.34 -10.27 -13.32
CA ASP A 145 -14.99 -9.27 -12.30
C ASP A 145 -13.47 -9.13 -12.24
N TYR A 146 -12.98 -7.97 -12.63
CA TYR A 146 -11.57 -7.60 -12.51
C TYR A 146 -11.35 -6.75 -11.29
N TYR A 147 -10.24 -6.99 -10.59
CA TYR A 147 -9.84 -6.23 -9.42
C TYR A 147 -8.47 -5.60 -9.61
N VAL A 148 -8.29 -4.42 -9.05
CA VAL A 148 -7.03 -3.68 -9.03
C VAL A 148 -6.54 -3.50 -7.61
N HIS A 149 -5.24 -3.59 -7.42
CA HIS A 149 -4.58 -3.40 -6.13
C HIS A 149 -4.54 -1.91 -5.76
N LEU A 150 -4.83 -1.57 -4.51
CA LEU A 150 -4.82 -0.19 -4.02
C LEU A 150 -3.47 0.25 -3.42
N GLY A 151 -2.41 -0.53 -3.59
CA GLY A 151 -1.05 -0.13 -3.19
C GLY A 151 -0.78 -0.09 -1.69
N ILE A 152 -1.72 -0.46 -0.85
CA ILE A 152 -1.58 -0.53 0.61
C ILE A 152 -1.55 -1.98 1.08
N TYR A 153 -0.72 -2.28 2.07
CA TYR A 153 -0.68 -3.60 2.73
C TYR A 153 -0.05 -3.53 4.12
N GLY A 154 -0.41 -4.49 4.93
CA GLY A 154 0.11 -4.67 6.29
C GLY A 154 0.47 -6.11 6.57
#